data_3ceab334efcee0a383177f48ff6699de
#
_entry.id   3ceab334efcee0a383177f48ff6699de
#
_cell.length_a   1.000
_cell.length_b   1.000
_cell.length_c   1.000
_cell.angle_alpha   90.00
_cell.angle_beta   90.00
_cell.angle_gamma   90.00
#
_symmetry.space_group_name_H-M   'P 1'
#
loop_
_entity.id
_entity.type
_entity.pdbx_description
1 polymer ?
#
loop_
_entity_poly.entity_id
_entity_poly.type
_entity_poly.pdbx_seq_one_letter_code
_entity_poly.pdbx_strand_id
1 'polypeptide(L)'
;AVGLPMNLSFDDLQEFLDPFYRSYPCSDGRLFYVVSASHTDHAKRTLKALGIWKEIKAAGIPQQENWYKPKNEWLTDCALGAYPLNRYWADIVSKAMARAFLEKTAYEWEHLFGKKRVPGRAHRTTQEWLHCDHAIKSGLINTRIDPLLGKLHSIGPVSWLTDSAETSVQQVSAKRCKADEIKWNKPEQLTQSDSALLSQGRQWLSGIKVLDMTNVIAGPTIASFLSRFGAHVIKLDPVKSTFDP
;
A
#
# COMPACT_ATOMS: atom_id res chain seq x y z
N ALA A 1 -13.61 -18.07 10.50
CA ALA A 1 -12.79 -17.18 11.33
C ALA A 1 -12.00 -18.06 12.31
N VAL A 2 -10.70 -18.13 12.18
CA VAL A 2 -9.84 -18.76 13.17
C VAL A 2 -9.82 -17.79 14.37
N GLY A 3 -10.48 -18.17 15.48
CA GLY A 3 -10.42 -17.41 16.72
C GLY A 3 -8.98 -17.39 17.21
N LEU A 4 -8.26 -16.30 17.02
CA LEU A 4 -6.96 -16.11 17.62
C LEU A 4 -7.12 -15.89 19.12
N PRO A 5 -6.32 -16.56 19.98
CA PRO A 5 -6.34 -16.29 21.41
C PRO A 5 -5.98 -14.82 21.68
N MET A 6 -6.83 -14.10 22.40
CA MET A 6 -6.67 -12.66 22.64
C MET A 6 -5.52 -12.29 23.61
N ASN A 7 -4.85 -13.27 24.20
CA ASN A 7 -3.83 -13.09 25.24
C ASN A 7 -2.42 -13.48 24.79
N LEU A 8 -2.16 -13.48 23.49
CA LEU A 8 -0.84 -13.78 22.97
C LEU A 8 0.07 -12.54 23.01
N SER A 9 1.36 -12.75 23.26
CA SER A 9 2.38 -11.73 23.01
C SER A 9 2.45 -11.38 21.52
N PHE A 10 3.06 -10.24 21.18
CA PHE A 10 3.26 -9.88 19.78
C PHE A 10 4.06 -10.96 19.03
N ASP A 11 5.08 -11.51 19.64
CA ASP A 11 5.94 -12.54 19.04
C ASP A 11 5.17 -13.84 18.79
N ASP A 12 4.38 -14.29 19.78
CA ASP A 12 3.53 -15.46 19.63
C ASP A 12 2.46 -15.25 18.53
N LEU A 13 1.91 -14.04 18.45
CA LEU A 13 0.94 -13.69 17.40
C LEU A 13 1.55 -13.80 16.00
N GLN A 14 2.82 -13.43 15.82
CA GLN A 14 3.52 -13.55 14.53
C GLN A 14 3.55 -15.01 14.04
N GLU A 15 3.61 -15.99 14.94
CA GLU A 15 3.63 -17.42 14.58
C GLU A 15 2.35 -17.91 13.92
N PHE A 16 1.22 -17.20 14.09
CA PHE A 16 -0.05 -17.52 13.42
C PHE A 16 -0.19 -16.85 12.06
N LEU A 17 0.69 -15.92 11.71
CA LEU A 17 0.64 -15.23 10.43
C LEU A 17 1.33 -16.07 9.34
N ASP A 18 0.90 -15.86 8.10
CA ASP A 18 1.57 -16.42 6.94
C ASP A 18 3.02 -15.92 6.86
N PRO A 19 4.02 -16.76 6.59
CA PRO A 19 5.42 -16.37 6.54
C PRO A 19 5.72 -15.21 5.58
N PHE A 20 4.87 -15.00 4.57
CA PHE A 20 4.99 -13.90 3.63
C PHE A 20 4.15 -12.66 3.99
N TYR A 21 3.50 -12.68 5.16
CA TYR A 21 2.68 -11.60 5.71
C TYR A 21 2.99 -11.36 7.19
N ARG A 22 4.26 -11.22 7.54
CA ARG A 22 4.67 -11.02 8.94
C ARG A 22 5.98 -10.24 9.06
N SER A 23 6.32 -9.86 10.28
CA SER A 23 7.59 -9.22 10.62
C SER A 23 8.63 -10.25 11.07
N TYR A 24 9.88 -9.95 10.72
CA TYR A 24 11.05 -10.73 11.12
C TYR A 24 12.09 -9.83 11.78
N PRO A 25 12.70 -10.23 12.92
CA PRO A 25 13.82 -9.52 13.48
C PRO A 25 15.05 -9.69 12.59
N CYS A 26 15.81 -8.59 12.43
CA CYS A 26 17.06 -8.55 11.67
C CYS A 26 18.28 -8.51 12.61
N SER A 27 19.49 -8.57 12.05
CA SER A 27 20.74 -8.59 12.83
C SER A 27 20.94 -7.37 13.73
N ASP A 28 20.33 -6.24 13.39
CA ASP A 28 20.33 -4.99 14.16
C ASP A 28 19.18 -4.88 15.19
N GLY A 29 18.40 -5.95 15.38
CA GLY A 29 17.22 -5.98 16.25
C GLY A 29 16.00 -5.23 15.70
N ARG A 30 16.10 -4.55 14.56
CA ARG A 30 14.99 -3.91 13.88
C ARG A 30 14.12 -4.95 13.17
N LEU A 31 12.82 -4.74 13.16
CA LEU A 31 11.88 -5.59 12.43
C LEU A 31 11.85 -5.23 10.93
N PHE A 32 11.72 -6.25 10.11
CA PHE A 32 11.46 -6.14 8.67
C PHE A 32 10.12 -6.80 8.34
N TYR A 33 9.20 -6.07 7.74
CA TYR A 33 7.89 -6.57 7.34
C TYR A 33 7.92 -7.09 5.91
N VAL A 34 7.49 -8.33 5.71
CA VAL A 34 7.35 -8.96 4.39
C VAL A 34 5.90 -8.91 3.94
N VAL A 35 5.67 -8.53 2.68
CA VAL A 35 4.34 -8.49 2.03
C VAL A 35 4.45 -9.18 0.68
N SER A 36 4.56 -10.50 0.67
CA SER A 36 4.87 -11.28 -0.53
C SER A 36 3.91 -12.44 -0.79
N ALA A 37 2.83 -12.56 -0.01
CA ALA A 37 1.77 -13.53 -0.24
C ALA A 37 0.81 -13.05 -1.33
N SER A 38 -0.07 -13.95 -1.76
CA SER A 38 -1.12 -13.69 -2.75
C SER A 38 -0.60 -13.25 -4.12
N HIS A 39 0.62 -13.70 -4.47
CA HIS A 39 1.22 -13.43 -5.78
C HIS A 39 2.17 -14.59 -6.20
N THR A 40 1.99 -15.10 -7.41
CA THR A 40 2.73 -16.26 -7.93
C THR A 40 4.25 -16.15 -7.80
N ASP A 41 4.79 -14.98 -8.09
CA ASP A 41 6.24 -14.78 -8.13
C ASP A 41 6.82 -14.15 -6.87
N HIS A 42 6.05 -13.42 -6.08
CA HIS A 42 6.59 -12.65 -4.97
C HIS A 42 7.18 -13.55 -3.89
N ALA A 43 6.46 -14.58 -3.46
CA ALA A 43 6.95 -15.54 -2.47
C ALA A 43 8.25 -16.23 -2.94
N LYS A 44 8.28 -16.70 -4.17
CA LYS A 44 9.49 -17.33 -4.75
C LYS A 44 10.65 -16.35 -4.87
N ARG A 45 10.41 -15.10 -5.28
CA ARG A 45 11.45 -14.06 -5.34
C ARG A 45 11.96 -13.70 -3.95
N THR A 46 11.08 -13.67 -2.93
CA THR A 46 11.47 -13.48 -1.53
C THR A 46 12.45 -14.55 -1.08
N LEU A 47 12.12 -15.82 -1.26
CA LEU A 47 13.00 -16.93 -0.90
C LEU A 47 14.34 -16.90 -1.66
N LYS A 48 14.33 -16.46 -2.92
CA LYS A 48 15.57 -16.26 -3.71
C LYS A 48 16.39 -15.08 -3.18
N ALA A 49 15.75 -13.98 -2.80
CA ALA A 49 16.43 -12.81 -2.24
C ALA A 49 17.09 -13.14 -0.88
N LEU A 50 16.43 -13.96 -0.09
CA LEU A 50 16.95 -14.47 1.19
C LEU A 50 17.98 -15.58 1.04
N GLY A 51 18.22 -16.11 -0.19
CA GLY A 51 19.19 -17.19 -0.44
C GLY A 51 18.70 -18.60 -0.10
N ILE A 52 17.48 -18.75 0.42
CA ILE A 52 16.93 -20.01 0.94
C ILE A 52 16.05 -20.78 -0.05
N TRP A 53 15.88 -20.29 -1.27
CA TRP A 53 15.01 -20.94 -2.27
C TRP A 53 15.37 -22.40 -2.55
N LYS A 54 16.67 -22.73 -2.63
CA LYS A 54 17.12 -24.11 -2.92
C LYS A 54 16.73 -25.06 -1.78
N GLU A 55 16.88 -24.61 -0.53
CA GLU A 55 16.51 -25.36 0.67
C GLU A 55 15.01 -25.66 0.69
N ILE A 56 14.17 -24.64 0.55
CA ILE A 56 12.71 -24.77 0.58
C ILE A 56 12.20 -25.59 -0.60
N LYS A 57 12.79 -25.46 -1.77
CA LYS A 57 12.46 -26.28 -2.94
C LYS A 57 12.81 -27.76 -2.70
N ALA A 58 13.98 -28.03 -2.12
CA ALA A 58 14.42 -29.41 -1.80
C ALA A 58 13.55 -30.06 -0.73
N ALA A 59 12.98 -29.28 0.19
CA ALA A 59 12.01 -29.76 1.15
C ALA A 59 10.68 -30.19 0.52
N GLY A 60 10.42 -29.82 -0.76
CA GLY A 60 9.25 -30.29 -1.51
C GLY A 60 8.04 -29.35 -1.43
N ILE A 61 8.22 -28.06 -1.14
CA ILE A 61 7.09 -27.11 -1.08
C ILE A 61 6.25 -27.17 -2.36
N PRO A 62 4.91 -27.35 -2.27
CA PRO A 62 4.06 -27.38 -3.42
C PRO A 62 4.12 -26.07 -4.22
N GLN A 63 4.12 -26.17 -5.53
CA GLN A 63 4.07 -25.05 -6.44
C GLN A 63 2.88 -25.20 -7.36
N GLN A 64 2.16 -24.13 -7.61
CA GLN A 64 1.00 -24.09 -8.50
C GLN A 64 1.21 -22.95 -9.51
N GLU A 65 1.09 -23.23 -10.79
CA GLU A 65 1.27 -22.21 -11.83
C GLU A 65 0.07 -21.27 -11.96
N ASN A 66 -1.12 -21.79 -11.74
CA ASN A 66 -2.35 -21.01 -11.78
C ASN A 66 -3.17 -21.21 -10.51
N TRP A 67 -3.19 -20.18 -9.64
CA TRP A 67 -3.94 -20.21 -8.37
C TRP A 67 -5.41 -19.86 -8.51
N TYR A 68 -5.78 -19.27 -9.63
CA TYR A 68 -7.16 -18.85 -9.90
C TYR A 68 -8.05 -20.02 -10.32
N LYS A 69 -7.45 -21.21 -10.47
CA LYS A 69 -8.22 -22.44 -10.59
C LYS A 69 -8.94 -22.75 -9.29
N PRO A 70 -10.15 -23.33 -9.36
CA PRO A 70 -10.84 -23.87 -8.19
C PRO A 70 -9.94 -24.82 -7.40
N LYS A 71 -10.01 -24.78 -6.06
CA LYS A 71 -9.14 -25.60 -5.19
C LYS A 71 -9.22 -27.10 -5.45
N ASN A 72 -10.36 -27.59 -5.91
CA ASN A 72 -10.53 -28.99 -6.30
C ASN A 72 -9.74 -29.42 -7.55
N GLU A 73 -9.23 -28.44 -8.31
CA GLU A 73 -8.34 -28.68 -9.46
C GLU A 73 -6.85 -28.55 -9.09
N TRP A 74 -6.54 -28.23 -7.83
CA TRP A 74 -5.17 -28.14 -7.37
C TRP A 74 -4.60 -29.54 -7.10
N LEU A 75 -3.31 -29.72 -7.36
CA LEU A 75 -2.62 -30.98 -7.08
C LEU A 75 -2.43 -31.21 -5.58
N THR A 76 -2.48 -30.16 -4.78
CA THR A 76 -2.29 -30.16 -3.33
C THR A 76 -3.21 -29.15 -2.67
N ASP A 77 -3.39 -29.24 -1.35
CA ASP A 77 -4.23 -28.33 -0.55
C ASP A 77 -3.68 -26.91 -0.42
N CYS A 78 -2.39 -26.71 -0.73
CA CYS A 78 -1.72 -25.43 -0.65
C CYS A 78 -0.64 -25.29 -1.74
N ALA A 79 -0.18 -24.07 -1.98
CA ALA A 79 0.92 -23.81 -2.91
C ALA A 79 1.74 -22.59 -2.44
N LEU A 80 3.02 -22.59 -2.77
CA LEU A 80 3.91 -21.45 -2.47
C LEU A 80 3.33 -20.16 -3.04
N GLY A 81 3.12 -19.19 -2.15
CA GLY A 81 2.62 -17.87 -2.48
C GLY A 81 1.10 -17.76 -2.44
N ALA A 82 0.34 -18.83 -2.46
CA ALA A 82 -1.10 -18.80 -2.18
C ALA A 82 -1.33 -18.48 -0.69
N TYR A 83 -2.37 -17.71 -0.40
CA TYR A 83 -2.70 -17.30 0.98
C TYR A 83 -4.01 -17.94 1.44
N PRO A 84 -4.06 -18.47 2.66
CA PRO A 84 -2.92 -18.72 3.56
C PRO A 84 -2.16 -20.01 3.16
N LEU A 85 -0.87 -20.04 3.46
CA LEU A 85 -0.10 -21.28 3.40
C LEU A 85 -0.54 -22.21 4.55
N ASN A 86 -0.61 -23.53 4.32
CA ASN A 86 -0.97 -24.44 5.39
C ASN A 86 0.07 -24.44 6.54
N ARG A 87 -0.33 -24.83 7.74
CA ARG A 87 0.49 -24.71 8.95
C ARG A 87 1.85 -25.41 8.83
N TYR A 88 1.85 -26.58 8.25
CA TYR A 88 3.09 -27.37 8.07
C TYR A 88 4.15 -26.59 7.26
N TRP A 89 3.77 -26.06 6.11
CA TRP A 89 4.67 -25.29 5.27
C TRP A 89 4.95 -23.89 5.84
N ALA A 90 3.98 -23.29 6.49
CA ALA A 90 4.17 -22.02 7.17
C ALA A 90 5.28 -22.10 8.24
N ASP A 91 5.30 -23.16 9.03
CA ASP A 91 6.34 -23.39 10.06
C ASP A 91 7.73 -23.61 9.45
N ILE A 92 7.83 -24.39 8.39
CA ILE A 92 9.12 -24.63 7.70
C ILE A 92 9.66 -23.33 7.10
N VAL A 93 8.81 -22.62 6.37
CA VAL A 93 9.21 -21.39 5.66
C VAL A 93 9.52 -20.27 6.65
N SER A 94 8.68 -20.05 7.67
CA SER A 94 8.91 -18.97 8.65
C SER A 94 10.22 -19.16 9.43
N LYS A 95 10.54 -20.39 9.85
CA LYS A 95 11.81 -20.70 10.52
C LYS A 95 13.03 -20.44 9.62
N ALA A 96 12.96 -20.84 8.36
CA ALA A 96 14.03 -20.60 7.41
C ALA A 96 14.20 -19.10 7.12
N MET A 97 13.09 -18.38 6.96
CA MET A 97 13.11 -16.92 6.76
C MET A 97 13.63 -16.19 8.00
N ALA A 98 13.19 -16.57 9.20
CA ALA A 98 13.67 -15.96 10.46
C ALA A 98 15.20 -16.09 10.59
N ARG A 99 15.75 -17.28 10.30
CA ARG A 99 17.21 -17.50 10.30
C ARG A 99 17.91 -16.60 9.27
N ALA A 100 17.38 -16.51 8.05
CA ALA A 100 17.97 -15.70 6.98
C ALA A 100 17.95 -14.21 7.30
N PHE A 101 16.85 -13.69 7.88
CA PHE A 101 16.74 -12.27 8.22
C PHE A 101 17.79 -11.82 9.27
N LEU A 102 18.26 -12.70 10.11
CA LEU A 102 19.33 -12.40 11.09
C LEU A 102 20.71 -12.20 10.45
N GLU A 103 20.90 -12.48 9.16
CA GLU A 103 22.19 -12.34 8.48
C GLU A 103 22.53 -10.87 8.14
N LYS A 104 21.55 -9.98 8.06
CA LYS A 104 21.72 -8.58 7.65
C LYS A 104 20.85 -7.65 8.49
N THR A 105 21.19 -6.36 8.48
CA THR A 105 20.35 -5.31 9.05
C THR A 105 19.06 -5.12 8.25
N ALA A 106 18.04 -4.56 8.87
CA ALA A 106 16.75 -4.31 8.21
C ALA A 106 16.88 -3.38 6.98
N TYR A 107 17.77 -2.40 7.02
CA TYR A 107 18.00 -1.49 5.88
C TYR A 107 18.79 -2.15 4.74
N GLU A 108 19.72 -3.05 5.04
CA GLU A 108 20.39 -3.85 4.00
C GLU A 108 19.41 -4.76 3.29
N TRP A 109 18.50 -5.40 4.05
CA TRP A 109 17.41 -6.19 3.47
C TRP A 109 16.48 -5.34 2.62
N GLU A 110 16.10 -4.16 3.09
CA GLU A 110 15.23 -3.24 2.32
C GLU A 110 15.86 -2.87 0.98
N HIS A 111 17.15 -2.55 0.99
CA HIS A 111 17.86 -2.24 -0.24
C HIS A 111 17.94 -3.43 -1.20
N LEU A 112 18.22 -4.63 -0.67
CA LEU A 112 18.27 -5.86 -1.47
C LEU A 112 16.89 -6.21 -2.05
N PHE A 113 15.83 -6.13 -1.23
CA PHE A 113 14.46 -6.38 -1.66
C PHE A 113 14.03 -5.42 -2.77
N GLY A 114 14.35 -4.13 -2.61
CA GLY A 114 14.11 -3.12 -3.64
C GLY A 114 14.80 -3.47 -4.97
N LYS A 115 16.09 -3.83 -4.93
CA LYS A 115 16.84 -4.28 -6.12
C LYS A 115 16.23 -5.52 -6.78
N LYS A 116 15.72 -6.44 -5.98
CA LYS A 116 15.11 -7.70 -6.45
C LYS A 116 13.63 -7.56 -6.79
N ARG A 117 13.04 -6.36 -6.60
CA ARG A 117 11.61 -6.10 -6.79
C ARG A 117 10.74 -7.04 -5.96
N VAL A 118 11.10 -7.18 -4.70
CA VAL A 118 10.36 -7.97 -3.70
C VAL A 118 9.69 -7.02 -2.73
N PRO A 119 8.38 -7.18 -2.47
CA PRO A 119 7.69 -6.34 -1.51
C PRO A 119 8.10 -6.66 -0.07
N GLY A 120 8.56 -5.65 0.64
CA GLY A 120 8.95 -5.70 2.05
C GLY A 120 9.66 -4.42 2.46
N ARG A 121 9.60 -4.09 3.75
CA ARG A 121 10.12 -2.84 4.30
C ARG A 121 10.65 -3.00 5.72
N ALA A 122 11.71 -2.28 6.03
CA ALA A 122 12.14 -2.07 7.40
C ALA A 122 11.08 -1.27 8.17
N HIS A 123 10.79 -1.68 9.40
CA HIS A 123 9.93 -0.89 10.28
C HIS A 123 10.58 0.45 10.60
N ARG A 124 9.77 1.49 10.61
CA ARG A 124 10.16 2.86 10.95
C ARG A 124 9.20 3.46 11.94
N THR A 125 9.73 4.29 12.84
CA THR A 125 8.91 5.21 13.60
C THR A 125 8.40 6.33 12.69
N THR A 126 7.37 7.05 13.12
CA THR A 126 6.88 8.23 12.41
C THR A 126 8.00 9.27 12.24
N GLN A 127 8.83 9.44 13.27
CA GLN A 127 9.96 10.37 13.23
C GLN A 127 10.98 9.99 12.16
N GLU A 128 11.34 8.71 12.04
CA GLU A 128 12.24 8.24 11.00
C GLU A 128 11.63 8.42 9.60
N TRP A 129 10.32 8.21 9.46
CA TRP A 129 9.63 8.40 8.19
C TRP A 129 9.62 9.87 7.76
N LEU A 130 9.38 10.81 8.68
CA LEU A 130 9.39 12.25 8.42
C LEU A 130 10.75 12.76 7.90
N HIS A 131 11.84 12.04 8.20
CA HIS A 131 13.18 12.35 7.75
C HIS A 131 13.69 11.42 6.65
N CYS A 132 12.85 10.52 6.16
CA CYS A 132 13.21 9.57 5.11
C CYS A 132 13.33 10.32 3.76
N ASP A 133 14.44 10.12 3.07
CA ASP A 133 14.71 10.68 1.74
C ASP A 133 13.58 10.43 0.75
N HIS A 134 13.02 9.22 0.76
CA HIS A 134 11.91 8.85 -0.11
C HIS A 134 10.66 9.72 0.17
N ALA A 135 10.29 9.89 1.42
CA ALA A 135 9.12 10.68 1.80
C ALA A 135 9.29 12.18 1.44
N ILE A 136 10.51 12.70 1.62
CA ILE A 136 10.82 14.09 1.30
C ILE A 136 10.85 14.30 -0.22
N LYS A 137 11.63 13.50 -0.95
CA LYS A 137 11.81 13.65 -2.41
C LYS A 137 10.55 13.35 -3.22
N SER A 138 9.65 12.54 -2.70
CA SER A 138 8.35 12.27 -3.32
C SER A 138 7.27 13.32 -3.01
N GLY A 139 7.59 14.36 -2.23
CA GLY A 139 6.62 15.39 -1.85
C GLY A 139 5.58 14.95 -0.82
N LEU A 140 5.72 13.74 -0.25
CA LEU A 140 4.81 13.26 0.79
C LEU A 140 4.98 14.00 2.11
N ILE A 141 6.14 14.63 2.32
CA ILE A 141 6.43 15.46 3.48
C ILE A 141 6.72 16.88 3.01
N ASN A 142 5.95 17.83 3.55
CA ASN A 142 6.17 19.26 3.37
C ASN A 142 6.82 19.84 4.62
N THR A 143 7.83 20.68 4.42
CA THR A 143 8.52 21.38 5.50
C THR A 143 8.18 22.87 5.45
N ARG A 144 7.71 23.41 6.56
CA ARG A 144 7.43 24.86 6.69
C ARG A 144 8.05 25.44 7.94
N ILE A 145 8.26 26.75 7.95
CA ILE A 145 8.64 27.52 9.14
C ILE A 145 7.38 28.15 9.72
N ASP A 146 7.01 27.74 10.92
CA ASP A 146 5.93 28.36 11.68
C ASP A 146 6.52 29.46 12.58
N PRO A 147 5.89 30.65 12.65
CA PRO A 147 6.42 31.76 13.45
C PRO A 147 6.53 31.48 14.94
N LEU A 148 5.68 30.59 15.47
CA LEU A 148 5.63 30.26 16.90
C LEU A 148 6.34 28.96 17.23
N LEU A 149 6.23 27.96 16.34
CA LEU A 149 6.70 26.60 16.60
C LEU A 149 8.01 26.26 15.88
N GLY A 150 8.51 27.16 15.04
CA GLY A 150 9.72 26.93 14.26
C GLY A 150 9.50 25.97 13.09
N LYS A 151 10.47 25.10 12.83
CA LYS A 151 10.42 24.15 11.70
C LYS A 151 9.43 23.03 11.96
N LEU A 152 8.41 22.92 11.10
CA LEU A 152 7.39 21.90 11.15
C LEU A 152 7.44 20.99 9.90
N HIS A 153 7.24 19.72 10.11
CA HIS A 153 6.95 18.76 9.05
C HIS A 153 5.45 18.43 9.03
N SER A 154 4.85 18.47 7.87
CA SER A 154 3.44 18.14 7.67
C SER A 154 3.29 17.22 6.45
N ILE A 155 2.11 16.58 6.34
CA ILE A 155 1.76 15.82 5.16
C ILE A 155 1.73 16.76 3.95
N GLY A 156 2.36 16.36 2.87
CA GLY A 156 2.31 17.02 1.58
C GLY A 156 0.97 16.82 0.86
N PRO A 157 0.78 17.40 -0.32
CA PRO A 157 -0.44 17.23 -1.10
C PRO A 157 -0.61 15.78 -1.54
N VAL A 158 -1.86 15.29 -1.53
CA VAL A 158 -2.20 13.95 -2.02
C VAL A 158 -2.30 13.87 -3.54
N SER A 159 -2.42 15.02 -4.20
CA SER A 159 -2.46 15.16 -5.66
C SER A 159 -2.00 16.53 -6.06
N TRP A 160 -1.47 16.64 -7.27
CA TRP A 160 -1.05 17.92 -7.86
C TRP A 160 -1.51 18.03 -9.30
N LEU A 161 -1.73 19.27 -9.73
CA LEU A 161 -2.00 19.63 -11.13
C LEU A 161 -0.67 20.08 -11.74
N THR A 162 -0.26 19.46 -12.84
CA THR A 162 1.04 19.70 -13.47
C THR A 162 1.11 21.03 -14.24
N ASP A 163 -0.05 21.59 -14.63
CA ASP A 163 -0.14 22.83 -15.42
C ASP A 163 -0.21 24.11 -14.57
N SER A 164 -0.26 23.99 -13.25
CA SER A 164 -0.19 25.14 -12.37
C SER A 164 1.27 25.56 -12.21
N ALA A 165 1.64 26.75 -12.67
CA ALA A 165 2.98 27.34 -12.52
C ALA A 165 3.41 27.51 -11.06
N GLU A 166 2.50 27.35 -10.12
CA GLU A 166 2.74 27.39 -8.68
C GLU A 166 2.17 26.15 -8.01
N THR A 167 3.00 25.14 -7.85
CA THR A 167 2.76 24.00 -6.93
C THR A 167 3.02 24.37 -5.47
N SER A 168 3.07 25.64 -5.13
CA SER A 168 3.15 26.06 -3.73
C SER A 168 1.82 25.79 -3.05
N VAL A 169 1.77 24.74 -2.23
CA VAL A 169 0.72 24.60 -1.23
C VAL A 169 0.70 25.90 -0.43
N GLN A 170 -0.35 26.72 -0.56
CA GLN A 170 -0.49 27.91 0.26
C GLN A 170 -0.37 27.51 1.72
N GLN A 171 0.68 27.97 2.35
CA GLN A 171 0.92 27.74 3.77
C GLN A 171 -0.02 28.63 4.58
N VAL A 172 -1.20 28.13 4.89
CA VAL A 172 -2.15 28.82 5.75
C VAL A 172 -1.81 28.46 7.18
N SER A 173 -1.31 29.43 7.93
CA SER A 173 -1.18 29.29 9.39
C SER A 173 -2.57 29.40 10.00
N ALA A 174 -2.94 28.42 10.82
CA ALA A 174 -4.17 28.49 11.59
C ALA A 174 -4.09 29.67 12.56
N LYS A 175 -5.05 30.61 12.47
CA LYS A 175 -5.20 31.71 13.43
C LYS A 175 -6.33 31.34 14.39
N ARG A 176 -6.11 31.59 15.68
CA ARG A 176 -7.22 31.61 16.64
C ARG A 176 -8.02 32.87 16.38
N CYS A 177 -9.32 32.72 16.15
CA CYS A 177 -10.27 33.81 16.07
C CYS A 177 -11.48 33.48 16.96
N LYS A 178 -12.20 34.51 17.38
CA LYS A 178 -13.49 34.33 18.05
C LYS A 178 -14.57 34.04 17.00
N ALA A 179 -15.62 33.36 17.40
CA ALA A 179 -16.70 32.97 16.47
C ALA A 179 -17.38 34.18 15.80
N ASP A 180 -17.47 35.31 16.50
CA ASP A 180 -18.02 36.58 16.01
C ASP A 180 -17.12 37.31 15.01
N GLU A 181 -15.84 36.95 14.97
CA GLU A 181 -14.86 37.49 13.99
C GLU A 181 -14.94 36.77 12.62
N ILE A 182 -15.61 35.61 12.55
CA ILE A 182 -15.77 34.84 11.34
C ILE A 182 -16.82 35.49 10.44
N LYS A 183 -16.38 36.18 9.41
CA LYS A 183 -17.26 36.71 8.36
C LYS A 183 -17.52 35.62 7.32
N TRP A 184 -18.71 35.05 7.36
CA TRP A 184 -19.14 34.17 6.28
C TRP A 184 -19.54 35.04 5.08
N ASN A 185 -18.84 34.89 3.97
CA ASN A 185 -19.34 35.47 2.73
C ASN A 185 -20.70 34.84 2.45
N LYS A 186 -21.74 35.67 2.22
CA LYS A 186 -22.98 35.13 1.67
C LYS A 186 -22.62 34.40 0.40
N PRO A 187 -23.07 33.16 0.17
CA PRO A 187 -22.89 32.52 -1.11
C PRO A 187 -23.38 33.47 -2.19
N GLU A 188 -22.56 33.74 -3.20
CA GLU A 188 -23.03 34.44 -4.40
C GLU A 188 -24.32 33.77 -4.82
N GLN A 189 -25.37 34.56 -5.03
CA GLN A 189 -26.63 33.99 -5.49
C GLN A 189 -26.31 33.22 -6.78
N LEU A 190 -26.51 31.90 -6.74
CA LEU A 190 -26.38 31.06 -7.92
C LEU A 190 -27.14 31.73 -9.06
N THR A 191 -26.49 31.99 -10.16
CA THR A 191 -27.15 32.55 -11.35
C THR A 191 -28.26 31.58 -11.79
N GLN A 192 -29.24 32.07 -12.51
CA GLN A 192 -30.26 31.19 -13.11
C GLN A 192 -29.64 30.06 -13.95
N SER A 193 -28.51 30.32 -14.56
CA SER A 193 -27.72 29.37 -15.32
C SER A 193 -27.16 28.27 -14.40
N ASP A 194 -26.64 28.61 -13.21
CA ASP A 194 -26.09 27.65 -12.26
C ASP A 194 -27.20 26.82 -11.62
N SER A 195 -28.33 27.42 -11.29
CA SER A 195 -29.53 26.72 -10.79
C SER A 195 -30.08 25.74 -11.84
N ALA A 196 -30.10 26.12 -13.10
CA ALA A 196 -30.53 25.26 -14.21
C ALA A 196 -29.57 24.09 -14.43
N LEU A 197 -28.26 24.28 -14.27
CA LEU A 197 -27.26 23.23 -14.35
C LEU A 197 -27.41 22.23 -13.19
N LEU A 198 -27.68 22.70 -11.98
CA LEU A 198 -27.90 21.83 -10.80
C LEU A 198 -29.23 21.08 -10.92
N SER A 199 -30.29 21.72 -11.45
CA SER A 199 -31.60 21.09 -11.62
C SER A 199 -31.61 20.03 -12.73
N GLN A 200 -30.69 20.11 -13.70
CA GLN A 200 -30.51 19.10 -14.75
C GLN A 200 -29.68 17.88 -14.29
N GLY A 201 -29.29 17.80 -13.02
CA GLY A 201 -28.51 16.68 -12.48
C GLY A 201 -27.12 16.55 -13.10
N ARG A 202 -26.55 17.63 -13.66
CA ARG A 202 -25.20 17.61 -14.19
C ARG A 202 -24.20 17.38 -13.05
N GLN A 203 -23.46 16.31 -13.18
CA GLN A 203 -22.36 16.00 -12.28
C GLN A 203 -21.10 16.76 -12.72
N TRP A 204 -20.19 16.99 -11.76
CA TRP A 204 -19.01 17.84 -11.97
C TRP A 204 -18.11 17.39 -13.14
N LEU A 205 -18.04 16.09 -13.39
CA LEU A 205 -17.22 15.50 -14.44
C LEU A 205 -18.03 15.04 -15.66
N SER A 206 -19.27 15.56 -15.83
CA SER A 206 -20.08 15.27 -17.02
C SER A 206 -19.35 15.67 -18.29
N GLY A 207 -19.26 14.76 -19.25
CA GLY A 207 -18.54 14.95 -20.52
C GLY A 207 -17.07 14.52 -20.49
N ILE A 208 -16.49 14.27 -19.32
CA ILE A 208 -15.14 13.71 -19.21
C ILE A 208 -15.16 12.21 -19.52
N LYS A 209 -14.26 11.78 -20.40
CA LYS A 209 -14.04 10.36 -20.72
C LYS A 209 -12.73 9.91 -20.09
N VAL A 210 -12.76 8.80 -19.39
CA VAL A 210 -11.61 8.21 -18.68
C VAL A 210 -11.39 6.79 -19.17
N LEU A 211 -10.16 6.47 -19.57
CA LEU A 211 -9.75 5.10 -19.85
C LEU A 211 -9.00 4.57 -18.62
N ASP A 212 -9.57 3.60 -17.94
CA ASP A 212 -8.96 2.94 -16.79
C ASP A 212 -8.24 1.66 -17.23
N MET A 213 -6.90 1.67 -17.18
CA MET A 213 -6.05 0.51 -17.47
C MET A 213 -5.37 -0.02 -16.21
N THR A 214 -5.87 0.37 -15.05
CA THR A 214 -5.28 -0.01 -13.76
C THR A 214 -5.82 -1.34 -13.26
N ASN A 215 -5.07 -1.99 -12.37
CA ASN A 215 -5.44 -3.29 -11.78
C ASN A 215 -5.45 -3.22 -10.25
N VAL A 216 -6.02 -4.24 -9.63
CA VAL A 216 -6.06 -4.51 -8.20
C VAL A 216 -7.00 -3.56 -7.45
N ILE A 217 -6.53 -2.56 -6.71
CA ILE A 217 -7.38 -1.75 -5.81
C ILE A 217 -7.21 -0.25 -6.06
N ALA A 218 -6.01 0.28 -5.88
CA ALA A 218 -5.77 1.73 -5.82
C ALA A 218 -6.18 2.45 -7.11
N GLY A 219 -5.77 1.93 -8.26
CA GLY A 219 -6.11 2.50 -9.56
C GLY A 219 -7.60 2.41 -9.87
N PRO A 220 -8.24 1.23 -9.84
CA PRO A 220 -9.68 1.10 -10.06
C PRO A 220 -10.52 1.96 -9.09
N THR A 221 -10.06 2.17 -7.86
CA THR A 221 -10.71 3.07 -6.91
C THR A 221 -10.76 4.51 -7.44
N ILE A 222 -9.69 5.01 -8.05
CA ILE A 222 -9.66 6.35 -8.65
C ILE A 222 -10.73 6.44 -9.76
N ALA A 223 -10.75 5.48 -10.67
CA ALA A 223 -11.72 5.43 -11.75
C ALA A 223 -13.17 5.36 -11.24
N SER A 224 -13.41 4.57 -10.19
CA SER A 224 -14.70 4.48 -9.50
C SER A 224 -15.12 5.83 -8.90
N PHE A 225 -14.20 6.56 -8.27
CA PHE A 225 -14.51 7.91 -7.76
C PHE A 225 -14.84 8.89 -8.89
N LEU A 226 -14.05 8.90 -9.96
CA LEU A 226 -14.31 9.78 -11.09
C LEU A 226 -15.70 9.50 -11.73
N SER A 227 -16.08 8.22 -11.83
CA SER A 227 -17.41 7.83 -12.32
C SER A 227 -18.54 8.34 -11.41
N ARG A 228 -18.36 8.32 -10.09
CA ARG A 228 -19.34 8.84 -9.12
C ARG A 228 -19.56 10.37 -9.26
N PHE A 229 -18.57 11.08 -9.78
CA PHE A 229 -18.68 12.51 -10.12
C PHE A 229 -19.13 12.76 -11.55
N GLY A 230 -19.52 11.74 -12.30
CA GLY A 230 -20.15 11.84 -13.60
C GLY A 230 -19.25 11.65 -14.81
N ALA A 231 -18.00 11.23 -14.61
CA ALA A 231 -17.15 10.85 -15.73
C ALA A 231 -17.63 9.55 -16.38
N HIS A 232 -17.52 9.47 -17.70
CA HIS A 232 -17.71 8.22 -18.44
C HIS A 232 -16.43 7.39 -18.39
N VAL A 233 -16.40 6.37 -17.56
CA VAL A 233 -15.22 5.52 -17.37
C VAL A 233 -15.34 4.25 -18.22
N ILE A 234 -14.29 3.97 -19.00
CA ILE A 234 -14.12 2.73 -19.75
C ILE A 234 -13.00 1.95 -19.07
N LYS A 235 -13.30 0.77 -18.53
CA LYS A 235 -12.33 -0.15 -17.96
C LYS A 235 -11.71 -0.99 -19.07
N LEU A 236 -10.38 -1.08 -19.10
CA LEU A 236 -9.63 -1.97 -19.97
C LEU A 236 -8.88 -2.99 -19.12
N ASP A 237 -9.30 -4.25 -19.18
CA ASP A 237 -8.66 -5.34 -18.47
C ASP A 237 -7.72 -6.12 -19.38
N PRO A 238 -6.61 -6.66 -18.85
CA PRO A 238 -5.70 -7.52 -19.62
C PRO A 238 -6.39 -8.84 -19.97
N VAL A 239 -6.14 -9.34 -21.19
CA VAL A 239 -6.70 -10.63 -21.66
C VAL A 239 -6.29 -11.80 -20.77
N LYS A 240 -5.11 -11.73 -20.14
CA LYS A 240 -4.68 -12.66 -19.11
C LYS A 240 -4.55 -11.90 -17.81
N SER A 241 -5.53 -12.06 -16.94
CA SER A 241 -5.46 -11.48 -15.61
C SER A 241 -4.30 -12.13 -14.82
N THR A 242 -3.55 -11.30 -14.12
CA THR A 242 -2.51 -11.73 -13.19
C THR A 242 -2.94 -11.56 -11.74
N PHE A 243 -4.05 -10.86 -11.49
CA PHE A 243 -4.50 -10.48 -10.15
C PHE A 243 -6.01 -10.59 -9.93
N ASP A 244 -6.80 -10.33 -10.97
CA ASP A 244 -8.25 -10.43 -10.90
C ASP A 244 -8.71 -11.66 -11.71
N PRO A 245 -9.53 -12.54 -11.12
CA PRO A 245 -10.05 -13.72 -11.79
C PRO A 245 -11.01 -13.36 -12.92
#